data_6b83e3faf466c6aff65b1035761c865b
#
_entry.id   6b83e3faf466c6aff65b1035761c865b
#
_cell.length_a   1.000
_cell.length_b   1.000
_cell.length_c   1.000
_cell.angle_alpha   90.00
_cell.angle_beta   90.00
_cell.angle_gamma   90.00
#
_symmetry.space_group_name_H-M   'P 1'
#
loop_
_entity.id
_entity.type
_entity.pdbx_description
1 polymer ?
#
loop_
_entity_poly.entity_id
_entity_poly.type
_entity_poly.pdbx_seq_one_letter_code
_entity_poly.pdbx_strand_id
1 'polypeptide(L)'
;MLKLTSKMSLQRLVFLSFLLALQIVLSNLAIGNSFFKISLVFIPNALIGMIAGPLWTALILAFCDLISSLLSGYAYFPGFTISAFIVGILYGLFFYRKFFDIKNRIHWLYLFGAMTVIMLVDSTFFNTIWVTMIIPHASFATFLSLLAARALLLVQIPFQTIILMLLIPTLQSIKTLKIFL
;
A
#
# COMPACT_ATOMS: atom_id res chain seq x y z
N MET A 1 -0.64 24.75 -7.68
CA MET A 1 -1.80 24.74 -6.77
C MET A 1 -2.51 23.40 -6.89
N LEU A 2 -2.40 22.53 -5.88
CA LEU A 2 -3.15 21.29 -5.77
C LEU A 2 -4.63 21.64 -5.56
N LYS A 3 -5.47 21.39 -6.55
CA LYS A 3 -6.93 21.47 -6.38
C LYS A 3 -7.36 20.32 -5.47
N LEU A 4 -7.40 20.58 -4.18
CA LEU A 4 -7.75 19.63 -3.11
C LEU A 4 -9.23 19.20 -3.10
N THR A 5 -10.07 19.77 -3.94
CA THR A 5 -11.52 19.51 -3.96
C THR A 5 -12.05 19.37 -5.38
N SER A 6 -11.73 18.28 -6.07
CA SER A 6 -12.65 17.85 -7.12
C SER A 6 -13.84 17.17 -6.42
N LYS A 7 -15.07 17.63 -6.68
CA LYS A 7 -16.29 16.97 -6.20
C LYS A 7 -16.19 15.48 -6.59
N MET A 8 -16.08 14.61 -5.61
CA MET A 8 -16.04 13.16 -5.86
C MET A 8 -17.39 12.77 -6.46
N SER A 9 -17.40 12.22 -7.66
CA SER A 9 -18.63 11.67 -8.24
C SER A 9 -19.08 10.48 -7.41
N LEU A 10 -20.41 10.25 -7.32
CA LEU A 10 -20.97 9.10 -6.60
C LEU A 10 -20.32 7.78 -7.07
N GLN A 11 -20.08 7.66 -8.36
CA GLN A 11 -19.44 6.49 -8.95
C GLN A 11 -18.00 6.26 -8.43
N ARG A 12 -17.20 7.34 -8.28
CA ARG A 12 -15.86 7.25 -7.69
C ARG A 12 -15.92 6.77 -6.24
N LEU A 13 -16.88 7.29 -5.48
CA LEU A 13 -17.07 6.93 -4.08
C LEU A 13 -17.43 5.45 -3.93
N VAL A 14 -18.35 4.94 -4.74
CA VAL A 14 -18.73 3.51 -4.76
C VAL A 14 -17.54 2.63 -5.12
N PHE A 15 -16.75 3.01 -6.12
CA PHE A 15 -15.58 2.23 -6.52
C PHE A 15 -14.48 2.25 -5.45
N LEU A 16 -14.23 3.39 -4.81
CA LEU A 16 -13.29 3.48 -3.68
C LEU A 16 -13.74 2.64 -2.48
N SER A 17 -15.05 2.62 -2.18
CA SER A 17 -15.60 1.78 -1.11
C SER A 17 -15.42 0.30 -1.40
N PHE A 18 -15.57 -0.12 -2.66
CA PHE A 18 -15.28 -1.50 -3.08
C PHE A 18 -13.80 -1.84 -2.90
N LEU A 19 -12.89 -0.96 -3.32
CA LEU A 19 -11.45 -1.16 -3.14
C LEU A 19 -11.04 -1.19 -1.67
N LEU A 20 -11.68 -0.38 -0.82
CA LEU A 20 -11.50 -0.38 0.62
C LEU A 20 -11.91 -1.73 1.22
N ALA A 21 -13.09 -2.23 0.86
CA ALA A 21 -13.55 -3.55 1.31
C ALA A 21 -12.60 -4.66 0.84
N LEU A 22 -12.15 -4.62 -0.41
CA LEU A 22 -11.19 -5.56 -0.96
C LEU A 22 -9.87 -5.52 -0.19
N GLN A 23 -9.37 -4.33 0.16
CA GLN A 23 -8.15 -4.17 0.95
C GLN A 23 -8.28 -4.83 2.33
N ILE A 24 -9.39 -4.61 3.03
CA ILE A 24 -9.64 -5.22 4.35
C ILE A 24 -9.68 -6.75 4.24
N VAL A 25 -10.36 -7.29 3.25
CA VAL A 25 -10.40 -8.74 3.02
C VAL A 25 -9.01 -9.28 2.74
N LEU A 26 -8.25 -8.67 1.82
CA LEU A 26 -6.91 -9.13 1.46
C LEU A 26 -5.89 -8.96 2.60
N SER A 27 -6.07 -8.00 3.50
CA SER A 27 -5.21 -7.85 4.67
C SER A 27 -5.36 -9.01 5.65
N ASN A 28 -6.56 -9.58 5.76
CA ASN A 28 -6.86 -10.73 6.61
C ASN A 28 -6.53 -12.08 5.92
N LEU A 29 -6.46 -12.09 4.58
CA LEU A 29 -6.07 -13.27 3.79
C LEU A 29 -4.56 -13.38 3.54
N ALA A 30 -3.76 -12.53 4.16
CA ALA A 30 -2.32 -12.55 3.97
C ALA A 30 -1.72 -13.87 4.50
N ILE A 31 -0.95 -14.54 3.63
CA ILE A 31 -0.33 -15.83 3.92
C ILE A 31 1.09 -15.60 4.46
N GLY A 32 1.41 -16.25 5.56
CA GLY A 32 2.74 -16.17 6.15
C GLY A 32 2.73 -16.12 7.68
N ASN A 33 3.89 -15.87 8.24
CA ASN A 33 4.10 -15.73 9.69
C ASN A 33 4.52 -14.28 10.02
N SER A 34 4.79 -14.02 11.29
CA SER A 34 5.20 -12.68 11.78
C SER A 34 6.49 -12.15 11.12
N PHE A 35 7.31 -13.01 10.54
CA PHE A 35 8.58 -12.65 9.91
C PHE A 35 8.45 -12.48 8.39
N PHE A 36 7.62 -13.30 7.74
CA PHE A 36 7.44 -13.29 6.30
C PHE A 36 5.95 -13.37 5.95
N LYS A 37 5.40 -12.28 5.45
CA LYS A 37 3.98 -12.16 5.12
C LYS A 37 3.84 -11.72 3.66
N ILE A 38 3.19 -12.56 2.85
CA ILE A 38 2.82 -12.21 1.48
C ILE A 38 1.37 -11.77 1.48
N SER A 39 1.12 -10.57 1.02
CA SER A 39 -0.22 -10.01 0.91
C SER A 39 -0.40 -9.33 -0.44
N LEU A 40 -1.58 -9.46 -1.01
CA LEU A 40 -1.98 -8.79 -2.26
C LEU A 40 -2.56 -7.39 -2.02
N VAL A 41 -2.46 -6.86 -0.81
CA VAL A 41 -2.97 -5.53 -0.42
C VAL A 41 -2.37 -4.39 -1.24
N PHE A 42 -1.17 -4.56 -1.79
CA PHE A 42 -0.55 -3.57 -2.67
C PHE A 42 -1.39 -3.26 -3.93
N ILE A 43 -2.22 -4.21 -4.39
CA ILE A 43 -3.10 -4.02 -5.55
C ILE A 43 -4.18 -2.95 -5.27
N PRO A 44 -5.09 -3.14 -4.30
CA PRO A 44 -6.08 -2.11 -3.99
C PRO A 44 -5.44 -0.80 -3.54
N ASN A 45 -4.31 -0.82 -2.82
CA ASN A 45 -3.61 0.40 -2.40
C ASN A 45 -3.13 1.23 -3.60
N ALA A 46 -2.55 0.59 -4.62
CA ALA A 46 -2.13 1.26 -5.85
C ALA A 46 -3.33 1.85 -6.61
N LEU A 47 -4.43 1.11 -6.72
CA LEU A 47 -5.65 1.58 -7.39
C LEU A 47 -6.33 2.73 -6.64
N ILE A 48 -6.40 2.68 -5.31
CA ILE A 48 -6.89 3.78 -4.48
C ILE A 48 -5.99 5.01 -4.70
N GLY A 49 -4.65 4.82 -4.69
CA GLY A 49 -3.68 5.88 -4.95
C GLY A 49 -3.87 6.57 -6.29
N MET A 50 -4.17 5.79 -7.34
CA MET A 50 -4.42 6.32 -8.69
C MET A 50 -5.65 7.21 -8.77
N ILE A 51 -6.70 6.87 -8.03
CA ILE A 51 -8.02 7.52 -8.13
C ILE A 51 -8.18 8.65 -7.12
N ALA A 52 -7.80 8.40 -5.86
CA ALA A 52 -8.10 9.28 -4.75
C ALA A 52 -7.06 10.40 -4.57
N GLY A 53 -5.81 10.16 -4.97
CA GLY A 53 -4.69 11.09 -4.74
C GLY A 53 -4.12 10.99 -3.32
N PRO A 54 -3.02 11.72 -3.02
CA PRO A 54 -2.21 11.47 -1.84
C PRO A 54 -2.96 11.54 -0.51
N LEU A 55 -3.69 12.63 -0.29
CA LEU A 55 -4.35 12.86 0.99
C LEU A 55 -5.51 11.89 1.25
N TRP A 56 -6.35 11.68 0.24
CA TRP A 56 -7.47 10.75 0.39
C TRP A 56 -7.01 9.31 0.51
N THR A 57 -5.96 8.91 -0.23
CA THR A 57 -5.37 7.57 -0.08
C THR A 57 -4.82 7.38 1.33
N ALA A 58 -4.13 8.38 1.89
CA ALA A 58 -3.63 8.33 3.25
C ALA A 58 -4.75 8.09 4.29
N LEU A 59 -5.85 8.85 4.18
CA LEU A 59 -6.99 8.70 5.06
C LEU A 59 -7.67 7.33 4.92
N ILE A 60 -7.85 6.86 3.68
CA ILE A 60 -8.46 5.55 3.40
C ILE A 60 -7.59 4.42 3.98
N LEU A 61 -6.27 4.45 3.73
CA LEU A 61 -5.38 3.40 4.22
C LEU A 61 -5.29 3.39 5.76
N ALA A 62 -5.22 4.55 6.40
CA ALA A 62 -5.25 4.65 7.85
C ALA A 62 -6.57 4.10 8.43
N PHE A 63 -7.69 4.39 7.79
CA PHE A 63 -9.00 3.86 8.20
C PHE A 63 -9.10 2.34 8.00
N CYS A 64 -8.56 1.83 6.90
CA CYS A 64 -8.47 0.39 6.65
C CYS A 64 -7.62 -0.33 7.72
N ASP A 65 -6.50 0.27 8.13
CA ASP A 65 -5.64 -0.28 9.18
C ASP A 65 -6.39 -0.38 10.51
N LEU A 66 -7.12 0.67 10.89
CA LEU A 66 -7.97 0.67 12.09
C LEU A 66 -8.99 -0.47 12.07
N ILE A 67 -9.73 -0.61 10.96
CA ILE A 67 -10.74 -1.66 10.83
C ILE A 67 -10.07 -3.04 10.85
N SER A 68 -8.99 -3.23 10.11
CA SER A 68 -8.28 -4.52 10.05
C SER A 68 -7.73 -4.92 11.42
N SER A 69 -7.22 -3.96 12.19
CA SER A 69 -6.74 -4.20 13.56
C SER A 69 -7.87 -4.65 14.49
N LEU A 70 -9.04 -4.00 14.39
CA LEU A 70 -10.23 -4.37 15.17
C LEU A 70 -10.74 -5.77 14.82
N LEU A 71 -10.73 -6.12 13.53
CA LEU A 71 -11.19 -7.43 13.05
C LEU A 71 -10.21 -8.56 13.39
N SER A 72 -8.92 -8.26 13.43
CA SER A 72 -7.88 -9.27 13.69
C SER A 72 -7.77 -9.69 15.17
N GLY A 73 -8.43 -8.97 16.10
CA GLY A 73 -8.39 -9.25 17.53
C GLY A 73 -7.02 -9.01 18.20
N TYR A 74 -6.06 -8.43 17.49
CA TYR A 74 -4.78 -8.02 18.06
C TYR A 74 -4.91 -6.70 18.81
N ALA A 75 -4.05 -6.49 19.81
CA ALA A 75 -3.96 -5.21 20.49
C ALA A 75 -3.61 -4.11 19.48
N TYR A 76 -4.47 -3.09 19.39
CA TYR A 76 -4.27 -1.95 18.52
C TYR A 76 -3.03 -1.16 18.94
N PHE A 77 -2.16 -0.86 17.99
CA PHE A 77 -1.00 0.01 18.19
C PHE A 77 -1.01 1.16 17.19
N PRO A 78 -1.12 2.43 17.67
CA PRO A 78 -1.27 3.60 16.79
C PRO A 78 -0.16 3.79 15.75
N GLY A 79 1.04 3.27 16.03
CA GLY A 79 2.18 3.34 15.12
C GLY A 79 1.88 2.75 13.74
N PHE A 80 1.16 1.63 13.68
CA PHE A 80 0.81 1.02 12.38
C PHE A 80 -0.14 1.91 11.56
N THR A 81 -1.09 2.57 12.21
CA THR A 81 -1.99 3.52 11.54
C THR A 81 -1.24 4.74 11.00
N ILE A 82 -0.24 5.25 11.75
CA ILE A 82 0.63 6.33 11.27
C ILE A 82 1.41 5.87 10.03
N SER A 83 1.95 4.65 10.06
CA SER A 83 2.62 4.08 8.90
C SER A 83 1.69 3.95 7.70
N ALA A 84 0.48 3.42 7.90
CA ALA A 84 -0.54 3.28 6.86
C ALA A 84 -0.89 4.64 6.24
N PHE A 85 -0.97 5.69 7.06
CA PHE A 85 -1.20 7.06 6.58
C PHE A 85 -0.04 7.53 5.68
N ILE A 86 1.21 7.38 6.12
CA ILE A 86 2.41 7.79 5.35
C ILE A 86 2.52 6.99 4.05
N VAL A 87 2.31 5.68 4.12
CA VAL A 87 2.31 4.79 2.96
C VAL A 87 1.20 5.17 1.98
N GLY A 88 0.03 5.55 2.48
CA GLY A 88 -1.06 6.08 1.66
C GLY A 88 -0.68 7.36 0.90
N ILE A 89 0.08 8.27 1.53
CA ILE A 89 0.64 9.44 0.84
C ILE A 89 1.56 8.98 -0.29
N LEU A 90 2.46 8.03 -0.04
CA LEU A 90 3.40 7.54 -1.05
C LEU A 90 2.68 6.89 -2.24
N TYR A 91 1.69 6.00 -1.97
CA TYR A 91 0.87 5.44 -3.04
C TYR A 91 0.18 6.53 -3.87
N GLY A 92 -0.42 7.52 -3.21
CA GLY A 92 -1.04 8.63 -3.90
C GLY A 92 -0.06 9.48 -4.71
N LEU A 93 1.14 9.76 -4.19
CA LEU A 93 2.16 10.54 -4.91
C LEU A 93 2.69 9.79 -6.14
N PHE A 94 2.95 8.50 -6.00
CA PHE A 94 3.54 7.73 -7.09
C PHE A 94 2.53 7.28 -8.15
N PHE A 95 1.26 7.10 -7.79
CA PHE A 95 0.26 6.52 -8.68
C PHE A 95 -0.80 7.51 -9.18
N TYR A 96 -1.03 8.64 -8.49
CA TYR A 96 -2.13 9.55 -8.83
C TYR A 96 -2.07 10.04 -10.27
N ARG A 97 -3.14 9.72 -11.02
CA ARG A 97 -3.31 10.11 -12.43
C ARG A 97 -2.14 9.70 -13.34
N LYS A 98 -1.39 8.67 -12.99
CA LYS A 98 -0.32 8.14 -13.82
C LYS A 98 -0.86 7.10 -14.80
N PHE A 99 -0.42 7.21 -16.04
CA PHE A 99 -0.67 6.22 -17.07
C PHE A 99 0.57 5.35 -17.24
N PHE A 100 0.37 4.04 -17.25
CA PHE A 100 1.43 3.07 -17.42
C PHE A 100 1.26 2.35 -18.75
N ASP A 101 2.37 2.11 -19.44
CA ASP A 101 2.41 1.37 -20.71
C ASP A 101 3.42 0.24 -20.57
N ILE A 102 2.96 -0.99 -20.80
CA ILE A 102 3.77 -2.22 -20.70
C ILE A 102 4.98 -2.17 -21.64
N LYS A 103 4.85 -1.50 -22.81
CA LYS A 103 5.91 -1.41 -23.80
C LYS A 103 7.02 -0.43 -23.43
N ASN A 104 6.78 0.47 -22.48
CA ASN A 104 7.73 1.50 -22.10
C ASN A 104 8.60 1.06 -20.91
N ARG A 105 9.90 0.83 -21.15
CA ARG A 105 10.87 0.42 -20.12
C ARG A 105 11.00 1.44 -18.98
N ILE A 106 10.78 2.72 -19.23
CA ILE A 106 10.86 3.77 -18.22
C ILE A 106 9.73 3.60 -17.20
N HIS A 107 8.53 3.18 -17.63
CA HIS A 107 7.43 2.91 -16.71
C HIS A 107 7.70 1.71 -15.80
N TRP A 108 8.41 0.70 -16.28
CA TRP A 108 8.86 -0.42 -15.45
C TRP A 108 9.85 0.02 -14.37
N LEU A 109 10.85 0.82 -14.75
CA LEU A 109 11.83 1.36 -13.80
C LEU A 109 11.17 2.29 -12.78
N TYR A 110 10.25 3.14 -13.22
CA TYR A 110 9.51 4.03 -12.35
C TYR A 110 8.68 3.24 -11.33
N LEU A 111 7.92 2.24 -11.78
CA LEU A 111 7.08 1.42 -10.92
C LEU A 111 7.91 0.59 -9.93
N PHE A 112 9.02 0.02 -10.39
CA PHE A 112 9.97 -0.69 -9.54
C PHE A 112 10.55 0.23 -8.47
N GLY A 113 10.98 1.43 -8.83
CA GLY A 113 11.48 2.43 -7.88
C GLY A 113 10.41 2.88 -6.87
N ALA A 114 9.18 3.12 -7.33
CA ALA A 114 8.06 3.48 -6.47
C ALA A 114 7.76 2.38 -5.44
N MET A 115 7.67 1.12 -5.88
CA MET A 115 7.44 -0.02 -4.99
C MET A 115 8.60 -0.23 -4.02
N THR A 116 9.84 0.00 -4.48
CA THR A 116 11.03 -0.07 -3.60
C THR A 116 10.93 0.95 -2.47
N VAL A 117 10.63 2.21 -2.78
CA VAL A 117 10.48 3.25 -1.76
C VAL A 117 9.35 2.91 -0.79
N ILE A 118 8.19 2.50 -1.29
CA ILE A 118 7.04 2.14 -0.47
C ILE A 118 7.40 0.99 0.48
N MET A 119 8.02 -0.09 -0.02
CA MET A 119 8.37 -1.24 0.81
C MET A 119 9.48 -0.93 1.81
N LEU A 120 10.47 -0.12 1.45
CA LEU A 120 11.50 0.31 2.40
C LEU A 120 10.90 1.12 3.54
N VAL A 121 10.00 2.05 3.24
CA VAL A 121 9.35 2.89 4.25
C VAL A 121 8.41 2.07 5.13
N ASP A 122 7.54 1.28 4.53
CA ASP A 122 6.52 0.50 5.24
C ASP A 122 7.11 -0.70 5.98
N SER A 123 7.59 -1.68 5.22
CA SER A 123 7.96 -2.99 5.78
C SER A 123 9.29 -2.97 6.50
N THR A 124 10.28 -2.25 5.95
CA THR A 124 11.63 -2.28 6.52
C THR A 124 11.78 -1.27 7.64
N PHE A 125 11.36 -0.03 7.45
CA PHE A 125 11.60 1.03 8.43
C PHE A 125 10.52 1.05 9.52
N PHE A 126 9.30 1.45 9.19
CA PHE A 126 8.26 1.65 10.21
C PHE A 126 7.88 0.35 10.93
N ASN A 127 7.64 -0.70 10.18
CA ASN A 127 7.19 -1.95 10.77
C ASN A 127 8.25 -2.56 11.70
N THR A 128 9.55 -2.40 11.40
CA THR A 128 10.63 -2.83 12.31
C THR A 128 10.61 -2.02 13.60
N ILE A 129 10.45 -0.70 13.52
CA ILE A 129 10.41 0.17 14.71
C ILE A 129 9.24 -0.23 15.61
N TRP A 130 8.03 -0.32 15.05
CA TRP A 130 6.84 -0.61 15.87
C TRP A 130 6.88 -2.00 16.48
N VAL A 131 7.29 -3.00 15.73
CA VAL A 131 7.41 -4.37 16.29
C VAL A 131 8.47 -4.43 17.39
N THR A 132 9.58 -3.73 17.24
CA THR A 132 10.60 -3.64 18.30
C THR A 132 10.04 -2.97 19.56
N MET A 133 9.21 -1.93 19.41
CA MET A 133 8.59 -1.25 20.57
C MET A 133 7.56 -2.12 21.31
N ILE A 134 6.92 -3.06 20.60
CA ILE A 134 5.91 -3.95 21.20
C ILE A 134 6.55 -5.14 21.92
N ILE A 135 7.75 -5.57 21.50
CA ILE A 135 8.45 -6.70 22.12
C ILE A 135 9.01 -6.29 23.49
N PRO A 136 8.60 -6.94 24.60
CA PRO A 136 9.17 -6.66 25.90
C PRO A 136 10.68 -6.95 25.92
N HIS A 137 11.44 -6.06 26.53
CA HIS A 137 12.90 -6.18 26.66
C HIS A 137 13.66 -6.28 25.32
N ALA A 138 13.12 -5.69 24.24
CA ALA A 138 13.79 -5.66 22.95
C ALA A 138 15.16 -4.94 23.09
N SER A 139 16.20 -5.60 22.59
CA SER A 139 17.56 -5.05 22.52
C SER A 139 17.86 -4.51 21.12
N PHE A 140 18.99 -3.79 20.97
CA PHE A 140 19.47 -3.38 19.67
C PHE A 140 19.74 -4.58 18.73
N ALA A 141 20.15 -5.72 19.28
CA ALA A 141 20.30 -6.96 18.51
C ALA A 141 18.95 -7.47 17.99
N THR A 142 17.87 -7.34 18.76
CA THR A 142 16.49 -7.67 18.32
C THR A 142 16.08 -6.77 17.14
N PHE A 143 16.35 -5.47 17.23
CA PHE A 143 16.07 -4.55 16.14
C PHE A 143 16.82 -4.93 14.85
N LEU A 144 18.13 -5.24 14.94
CA LEU A 144 18.92 -5.65 13.78
C LEU A 144 18.44 -6.96 13.16
N SER A 145 18.08 -7.94 13.99
CA SER A 145 17.57 -9.23 13.50
C SER A 145 16.22 -9.07 12.76
N LEU A 146 15.33 -8.23 13.27
CA LEU A 146 14.06 -7.89 12.63
C LEU A 146 14.29 -7.12 11.33
N LEU A 147 15.23 -6.17 11.31
CA LEU A 147 15.59 -5.42 10.12
C LEU A 147 16.11 -6.35 9.02
N ALA A 148 17.03 -7.26 9.37
CA ALA A 148 17.57 -8.25 8.43
C ALA A 148 16.48 -9.18 7.88
N ALA A 149 15.61 -9.71 8.75
CA ALA A 149 14.49 -10.57 8.35
C ALA A 149 13.53 -9.83 7.40
N ARG A 150 13.28 -8.55 7.63
CA ARG A 150 12.39 -7.74 6.79
C ARG A 150 13.03 -7.27 5.51
N ALA A 151 14.35 -7.11 5.46
CA ALA A 151 15.07 -6.87 4.21
C ALA A 151 14.85 -8.00 3.20
N LEU A 152 14.64 -9.24 3.65
CA LEU A 152 14.28 -10.35 2.77
C LEU A 152 12.92 -10.15 2.08
N LEU A 153 12.00 -9.37 2.65
CA LEU A 153 10.72 -9.05 2.01
C LEU A 153 10.88 -8.22 0.74
N LEU A 154 12.01 -7.52 0.58
CA LEU A 154 12.31 -6.74 -0.63
C LEU A 154 12.38 -7.64 -1.88
N VAL A 155 12.59 -8.95 -1.72
CA VAL A 155 12.50 -9.94 -2.82
C VAL A 155 11.10 -9.96 -3.46
N GLN A 156 10.07 -9.48 -2.78
CA GLN A 156 8.71 -9.37 -3.32
C GLN A 156 8.54 -8.21 -4.30
N ILE A 157 9.45 -7.22 -4.32
CA ILE A 157 9.33 -6.01 -5.17
C ILE A 157 9.20 -6.36 -6.66
N PRO A 158 10.06 -7.20 -7.27
CA PRO A 158 9.91 -7.58 -8.66
C PRO A 158 8.54 -8.20 -8.96
N PHE A 159 8.07 -9.09 -8.08
CA PHE A 159 6.78 -9.75 -8.21
C PHE A 159 5.61 -8.76 -8.16
N GLN A 160 5.62 -7.86 -7.17
CA GLN A 160 4.60 -6.81 -7.05
C GLN A 160 4.62 -5.87 -8.26
N THR A 161 5.82 -5.51 -8.74
CA THR A 161 5.98 -4.67 -9.93
C THR A 161 5.40 -5.31 -11.17
N ILE A 162 5.67 -6.62 -11.40
CA ILE A 162 5.13 -7.36 -12.53
C ILE A 162 3.61 -7.38 -12.48
N ILE A 163 3.04 -7.73 -11.33
CA ILE A 163 1.57 -7.79 -11.17
C ILE A 163 0.94 -6.43 -11.45
N LEU A 164 1.46 -5.35 -10.86
CA LEU A 164 0.91 -4.01 -11.08
C LEU A 164 1.08 -3.56 -12.52
N MET A 165 2.21 -3.89 -13.17
CA MET A 165 2.46 -3.51 -14.56
C MET A 165 1.58 -4.27 -15.56
N LEU A 166 1.10 -5.44 -15.22
CA LEU A 166 0.11 -6.18 -16.01
C LEU A 166 -1.31 -5.68 -15.73
N LEU A 167 -1.63 -5.42 -14.46
CA LEU A 167 -2.99 -5.11 -14.02
C LEU A 167 -3.38 -3.67 -14.33
N ILE A 168 -2.53 -2.69 -14.04
CA ILE A 168 -2.87 -1.27 -14.17
C ILE A 168 -3.17 -0.88 -15.63
N PRO A 169 -2.30 -1.16 -16.62
CA PRO A 169 -2.59 -0.82 -18.01
C PRO A 169 -3.84 -1.52 -18.55
N THR A 170 -4.08 -2.75 -18.12
CA THR A 170 -5.28 -3.50 -18.49
C THR A 170 -6.54 -2.81 -17.97
N LEU A 171 -6.53 -2.37 -16.70
CA LEU A 171 -7.64 -1.60 -16.13
C LEU A 171 -7.81 -0.23 -16.79
N GLN A 172 -6.72 0.43 -17.15
CA GLN A 172 -6.72 1.72 -17.86
C GLN A 172 -7.27 1.61 -19.27
N SER A 173 -7.23 0.42 -19.90
CA SER A 173 -7.81 0.19 -21.23
C SER A 173 -9.35 0.12 -21.19
N ILE A 174 -9.95 -0.15 -20.05
CA ILE A 174 -11.40 -0.26 -19.87
C ILE A 174 -12.03 1.14 -19.90
N LYS A 175 -12.88 1.42 -20.89
CA LYS A 175 -13.51 2.74 -21.08
C LYS A 175 -14.23 3.27 -19.83
N THR A 176 -14.89 2.39 -19.09
CA THR A 176 -15.63 2.75 -17.87
C THR A 176 -14.72 3.22 -16.74
N LEU A 177 -13.51 2.66 -16.65
CA LEU A 177 -12.53 3.04 -15.62
C LEU A 177 -11.73 4.29 -15.98
N LYS A 178 -11.63 4.65 -17.27
CA LYS A 178 -11.03 5.92 -17.71
C LYS A 178 -11.73 7.16 -17.14
N ILE A 179 -12.99 7.04 -16.75
CA ILE A 179 -13.75 8.14 -16.13
C ILE A 179 -13.25 8.41 -14.70
N PHE A 180 -12.63 7.43 -14.06
CA PHE A 180 -12.16 7.52 -12.67
C PHE A 180 -10.67 7.90 -12.55
N LEU A 181 -9.89 7.63 -13.58
CA LEU A 181 -8.46 7.92 -13.67
C LEU A 181 -8.19 9.27 -14.33
#